data_5a0a71c3d92bd89ddca7115480957076
#
_entry.id   5a0a71c3d92bd89ddca7115480957076
#
_cell.length_a   1.000
_cell.length_b   1.000
_cell.length_c   1.000
_cell.angle_alpha   90.00
_cell.angle_beta   90.00
_cell.angle_gamma   90.00
#
_symmetry.space_group_name_H-M   'P 1'
#
loop_
_entity.id
_entity.type
_entity.pdbx_description
1 polymer ?
#
loop_
_entity_poly.entity_id
_entity_poly.type
_entity_poly.pdbx_seq_one_letter_code
_entity_poly.pdbx_strand_id
1 'polypeptide(L)'
;MSIFELFSINNTLVTIPLGGGYAMSWIEAIGTLFGLACIWFASQEKTINYLFGLINVSLFAIIFFQIQLYGLLLLQLFFFCANVYGWYAWTRPANEQGDTLQIRWLSRSKLMVTAAVSVLAIALLTRYIDPVFATLARASVSLLNLFGANLATPEPSPDAFPFWDASMTVLSVVAQILMTRKYVENWILWVVINIISIGVYAAQGVYAMSLEYLILLFIAANGTRLWVIAAKRQPQGL
;
A
#
# COMPACT_ATOMS: atom_id res chain seq x y z
N MET A 1 -20.65 -11.74 20.31
CA MET A 1 -19.73 -11.74 19.16
C MET A 1 -18.38 -12.24 19.66
N SER A 2 -17.93 -13.38 19.19
CA SER A 2 -16.60 -13.89 19.55
C SER A 2 -15.52 -13.05 18.87
N ILE A 3 -14.29 -13.00 19.43
CA ILE A 3 -13.16 -12.30 18.80
C ILE A 3 -12.89 -12.84 17.39
N PHE A 4 -13.09 -14.14 17.17
CA PHE A 4 -12.92 -14.77 15.85
C PHE A 4 -13.94 -14.30 14.81
N GLU A 5 -15.17 -13.98 15.24
CA GLU A 5 -16.21 -13.42 14.34
C GLU A 5 -15.84 -12.01 13.84
N LEU A 6 -15.13 -11.21 14.65
CA LEU A 6 -14.64 -9.89 14.25
C LEU A 6 -13.66 -9.95 13.08
N PHE A 7 -12.87 -11.02 12.99
CA PHE A 7 -11.88 -11.23 11.92
C PHE A 7 -12.46 -11.92 10.67
N SER A 8 -13.77 -12.24 10.65
CA SER A 8 -14.43 -12.83 9.49
C SER A 8 -14.90 -11.74 8.52
N ILE A 9 -14.58 -11.92 7.22
CA ILE A 9 -15.10 -11.07 6.14
C ILE A 9 -16.63 -11.19 5.99
N ASN A 10 -17.23 -12.29 6.46
CA ASN A 10 -18.68 -12.52 6.40
C ASN A 10 -19.46 -11.77 7.48
N ASN A 11 -18.77 -11.18 8.45
CA ASN A 11 -19.39 -10.39 9.50
C ASN A 11 -19.55 -8.93 9.07
N THR A 12 -20.65 -8.65 8.39
CA THR A 12 -20.95 -7.32 7.84
C THR A 12 -21.25 -6.31 8.95
N LEU A 13 -20.51 -5.19 8.96
CA LEU A 13 -20.78 -4.03 9.80
C LEU A 13 -21.92 -3.18 9.24
N VAL A 14 -21.81 -2.83 7.97
CA VAL A 14 -22.73 -1.92 7.27
C VAL A 14 -22.77 -2.25 5.78
N THR A 15 -23.95 -2.08 5.18
CA THR A 15 -24.07 -2.13 3.72
C THR A 15 -24.10 -0.70 3.18
N ILE A 16 -23.10 -0.32 2.42
CA ILE A 16 -22.99 1.00 1.79
C ILE A 16 -23.81 0.96 0.50
N PRO A 17 -24.87 1.80 0.35
CA PRO A 17 -25.77 1.74 -0.82
C PRO A 17 -25.16 2.41 -2.06
N LEU A 18 -23.93 2.07 -2.41
CA LEU A 18 -23.22 2.57 -3.59
C LEU A 18 -22.98 1.42 -4.57
N GLY A 19 -23.29 1.60 -5.83
CA GLY A 19 -22.97 0.66 -6.89
C GLY A 19 -23.59 -0.73 -6.77
N GLY A 20 -24.81 -0.85 -6.22
CA GLY A 20 -25.48 -2.15 -6.02
C GLY A 20 -25.40 -2.69 -4.58
N GLY A 21 -24.81 -1.94 -3.66
CA GLY A 21 -24.65 -2.29 -2.25
C GLY A 21 -23.33 -3.01 -1.96
N TYR A 22 -22.48 -2.34 -1.20
CA TYR A 22 -21.20 -2.90 -0.73
C TYR A 22 -21.30 -3.28 0.74
N ALA A 23 -21.19 -4.58 1.05
CA ALA A 23 -21.21 -5.10 2.40
C ALA A 23 -19.82 -5.02 3.03
N MET A 24 -19.57 -3.95 3.79
CA MET A 24 -18.30 -3.75 4.51
C MET A 24 -18.28 -4.60 5.78
N SER A 25 -17.26 -5.41 5.95
CA SER A 25 -17.05 -6.20 7.17
C SER A 25 -16.40 -5.38 8.29
N TRP A 26 -16.49 -5.88 9.54
CA TRP A 26 -15.83 -5.25 10.69
C TRP A 26 -14.31 -5.17 10.51
N ILE A 27 -13.68 -6.27 10.08
CA ILE A 27 -12.23 -6.32 9.88
C ILE A 27 -11.77 -5.31 8.82
N GLU A 28 -12.55 -5.15 7.76
CA GLU A 28 -12.28 -4.20 6.70
C GLU A 28 -12.43 -2.75 7.18
N ALA A 29 -13.52 -2.43 7.88
CA ALA A 29 -13.74 -1.09 8.44
C ALA A 29 -12.62 -0.69 9.42
N ILE A 30 -12.24 -1.59 10.32
CA ILE A 30 -11.13 -1.37 11.25
C ILE A 30 -9.81 -1.22 10.48
N GLY A 31 -9.53 -2.11 9.52
CA GLY A 31 -8.33 -2.04 8.69
C GLY A 31 -8.22 -0.72 7.96
N THR A 32 -9.29 -0.27 7.31
CA THR A 32 -9.37 1.03 6.61
C THR A 32 -9.13 2.21 7.57
N LEU A 33 -9.73 2.23 8.76
CA LEU A 33 -9.50 3.28 9.75
C LEU A 33 -8.02 3.35 10.18
N PHE A 34 -7.39 2.20 10.42
CA PHE A 34 -5.96 2.15 10.73
C PHE A 34 -5.11 2.59 9.54
N GLY A 35 -5.49 2.27 8.31
CA GLY A 35 -4.83 2.73 7.09
C GLY A 35 -4.90 4.25 6.93
N LEU A 36 -6.08 4.84 7.08
CA LEU A 36 -6.28 6.30 7.04
C LEU A 36 -5.46 7.01 8.13
N ALA A 37 -5.47 6.48 9.36
CA ALA A 37 -4.67 7.01 10.46
C ALA A 37 -3.16 6.89 10.16
N CYS A 38 -2.70 5.77 9.60
CA CYS A 38 -1.32 5.56 9.18
C CYS A 38 -0.88 6.68 8.22
N ILE A 39 -1.61 6.88 7.13
CA ILE A 39 -1.26 7.86 6.10
C ILE A 39 -1.37 9.28 6.63
N TRP A 40 -2.37 9.57 7.48
CA TRP A 40 -2.51 10.87 8.14
C TRP A 40 -1.31 11.19 9.03
N PHE A 41 -0.88 10.26 9.89
CA PHE A 41 0.30 10.47 10.74
C PHE A 41 1.61 10.51 9.95
N ALA A 42 1.73 9.71 8.88
CA ALA A 42 2.87 9.78 7.97
C ALA A 42 2.99 11.15 7.29
N SER A 43 1.86 11.77 6.89
CA SER A 43 1.85 13.11 6.31
C SER A 43 2.41 14.18 7.26
N GLN A 44 2.25 13.97 8.57
CA GLN A 44 2.77 14.84 9.63
C GLN A 44 4.17 14.43 10.14
N GLU A 45 4.84 13.49 9.46
CA GLU A 45 6.15 12.94 9.86
C GLU A 45 6.16 12.27 11.25
N LYS A 46 5.01 11.81 11.74
CA LYS A 46 4.91 11.16 13.04
C LYS A 46 5.22 9.68 12.93
N THR A 47 6.20 9.19 13.69
CA THR A 47 6.67 7.80 13.68
C THR A 47 5.58 6.79 14.06
N ILE A 48 4.58 7.21 14.85
CA ILE A 48 3.42 6.38 15.20
C ILE A 48 2.66 5.84 13.97
N ASN A 49 2.83 6.45 12.79
CA ASN A 49 2.25 5.95 11.54
C ASN A 49 2.55 4.47 11.31
N TYR A 50 3.77 4.03 11.66
CA TYR A 50 4.19 2.64 11.45
C TYR A 50 3.42 1.65 12.31
N LEU A 51 3.01 2.01 13.54
CA LEU A 51 2.14 1.17 14.35
C LEU A 51 0.79 0.97 13.66
N PHE A 52 0.17 2.09 13.21
CA PHE A 52 -1.10 2.03 12.49
C PHE A 52 -0.96 1.27 11.17
N GLY A 53 0.16 1.46 10.47
CA GLY A 53 0.48 0.73 9.24
C GLY A 53 0.62 -0.78 9.47
N LEU A 54 1.33 -1.22 10.51
CA LEU A 54 1.47 -2.64 10.84
C LEU A 54 0.12 -3.30 11.15
N ILE A 55 -0.76 -2.62 11.90
CA ILE A 55 -2.11 -3.13 12.17
C ILE A 55 -2.92 -3.21 10.88
N ASN A 56 -2.92 -2.15 10.06
CA ASN A 56 -3.61 -2.12 8.77
C ASN A 56 -3.19 -3.29 7.87
N VAL A 57 -1.89 -3.43 7.57
CA VAL A 57 -1.41 -4.47 6.66
C VAL A 57 -1.66 -5.88 7.21
N SER A 58 -1.65 -6.07 8.54
CA SER A 58 -1.97 -7.36 9.16
C SER A 58 -3.44 -7.72 8.98
N LEU A 59 -4.35 -6.76 9.17
CA LEU A 59 -5.79 -6.97 8.98
C LEU A 59 -6.11 -7.25 7.51
N PHE A 60 -5.55 -6.48 6.58
CA PHE A 60 -5.72 -6.74 5.15
C PHE A 60 -5.08 -8.05 4.69
N ALA A 61 -3.97 -8.48 5.29
CA ALA A 61 -3.40 -9.80 5.04
C ALA A 61 -4.39 -10.93 5.42
N ILE A 62 -5.09 -10.80 6.56
CA ILE A 62 -6.13 -11.75 6.98
C ILE A 62 -7.31 -11.74 5.99
N ILE A 63 -7.74 -10.55 5.51
CA ILE A 63 -8.79 -10.42 4.50
C ILE A 63 -8.38 -11.14 3.22
N PHE A 64 -7.21 -10.81 2.66
CA PHE A 64 -6.74 -11.39 1.41
C PHE A 64 -6.50 -12.90 1.48
N PHE A 65 -6.11 -13.40 2.65
CA PHE A 65 -6.06 -14.83 2.90
C PHE A 65 -7.44 -15.48 2.81
N GLN A 66 -8.46 -14.90 3.46
CA GLN A 66 -9.83 -15.44 3.45
C GLN A 66 -10.48 -15.42 2.08
N ILE A 67 -10.24 -14.40 1.26
CA ILE A 67 -10.76 -14.29 -0.11
C ILE A 67 -9.84 -14.92 -1.16
N GLN A 68 -8.76 -15.57 -0.71
CA GLN A 68 -7.81 -16.31 -1.57
C GLN A 68 -7.06 -15.43 -2.58
N LEU A 69 -6.91 -14.15 -2.32
CA LEU A 69 -6.10 -13.22 -3.12
C LEU A 69 -4.63 -13.24 -2.66
N TYR A 70 -3.97 -14.37 -2.88
CA TYR A 70 -2.62 -14.63 -2.37
C TYR A 70 -1.54 -13.68 -2.93
N GLY A 71 -1.73 -13.14 -4.13
CA GLY A 71 -0.85 -12.11 -4.68
C GLY A 71 -0.87 -10.83 -3.84
N LEU A 72 -2.07 -10.37 -3.45
CA LEU A 72 -2.23 -9.22 -2.57
C LEU A 72 -1.77 -9.52 -1.13
N LEU A 73 -1.94 -10.76 -0.67
CA LEU A 73 -1.37 -11.20 0.62
C LEU A 73 0.16 -11.01 0.64
N LEU A 74 0.86 -11.39 -0.43
CA LEU A 74 2.32 -11.20 -0.53
C LEU A 74 2.70 -9.72 -0.56
N LEU A 75 1.88 -8.88 -1.20
CA LEU A 75 2.08 -7.44 -1.16
C LEU A 75 1.93 -6.88 0.27
N GLN A 76 0.98 -7.39 1.06
CA GLN A 76 0.87 -7.02 2.48
C GLN A 76 2.09 -7.45 3.30
N LEU A 77 2.69 -8.61 3.01
CA LEU A 77 3.95 -9.02 3.65
C LEU A 77 5.10 -8.08 3.30
N PHE A 78 5.19 -7.63 2.04
CA PHE A 78 6.15 -6.59 1.66
C PHE A 78 5.92 -5.30 2.45
N PHE A 79 4.67 -4.80 2.53
CA PHE A 79 4.35 -3.60 3.28
C PHE A 79 4.59 -3.78 4.79
N PHE A 80 4.35 -4.96 5.34
CA PHE A 80 4.68 -5.27 6.73
C PHE A 80 6.18 -5.09 6.99
N CYS A 81 7.04 -5.72 6.18
CA CYS A 81 8.50 -5.58 6.29
C CYS A 81 8.94 -4.12 6.08
N ALA A 82 8.35 -3.41 5.12
CA ALA A 82 8.65 -2.02 4.86
C ALA A 82 8.24 -1.10 6.03
N ASN A 83 7.11 -1.37 6.71
CA ASN A 83 6.70 -0.63 7.91
C ASN A 83 7.67 -0.89 9.07
N VAL A 84 8.08 -2.15 9.32
CA VAL A 84 9.08 -2.48 10.35
C VAL A 84 10.40 -1.75 10.07
N TYR A 85 10.89 -1.83 8.83
CA TYR A 85 12.11 -1.14 8.42
C TYR A 85 11.98 0.38 8.54
N GLY A 86 10.86 0.95 8.12
CA GLY A 86 10.60 2.39 8.19
C GLY A 86 10.56 2.88 9.63
N TRP A 87 9.91 2.12 10.54
CA TRP A 87 9.92 2.43 11.97
C TRP A 87 11.35 2.48 12.51
N TYR A 88 12.14 1.45 12.21
CA TYR A 88 13.55 1.41 12.56
C TYR A 88 14.32 2.62 11.99
N ALA A 89 14.14 2.93 10.70
CA ALA A 89 14.86 4.01 10.03
C ALA A 89 14.49 5.41 10.53
N TRP A 90 13.24 5.61 10.99
CA TRP A 90 12.79 6.92 11.49
C TRP A 90 13.11 7.15 12.98
N THR A 91 13.39 6.09 13.74
CA THR A 91 13.68 6.16 15.17
C THR A 91 15.18 6.19 15.48
N ARG A 92 16.03 5.78 14.55
CA ARG A 92 17.47 5.75 14.75
C ARG A 92 18.18 7.03 14.31
N PRO A 93 19.31 7.37 14.95
CA PRO A 93 20.20 8.40 14.45
C PRO A 93 20.65 8.10 13.02
N ALA A 94 20.62 9.10 12.15
CA ALA A 94 21.04 8.98 10.76
C ALA A 94 22.56 9.15 10.59
N ASN A 95 23.23 9.74 11.59
CA ASN A 95 24.67 10.00 11.63
C ASN A 95 25.23 9.89 13.06
N GLU A 96 26.54 9.99 13.20
CA GLU A 96 27.25 9.95 14.49
C GLU A 96 26.92 11.13 15.42
N GLN A 97 26.37 12.22 14.85
CA GLN A 97 25.95 13.41 15.62
C GLN A 97 24.55 13.25 16.24
N GLY A 98 23.88 12.13 16.00
CA GLY A 98 22.57 11.84 16.57
C GLY A 98 21.38 12.46 15.82
N ASP A 99 21.60 13.04 14.64
CA ASP A 99 20.52 13.61 13.83
C ASP A 99 19.58 12.52 13.32
N THR A 100 18.29 12.81 13.31
CA THR A 100 17.29 11.92 12.72
C THR A 100 17.25 12.05 11.19
N LEU A 101 16.73 11.00 10.52
CA LEU A 101 16.54 11.03 9.08
C LEU A 101 15.64 12.22 8.69
N GLN A 102 16.16 13.07 7.78
CA GLN A 102 15.50 14.31 7.38
C GLN A 102 14.71 14.13 6.07
N ILE A 103 13.62 14.91 5.93
CA ILE A 103 12.85 14.95 4.68
C ILE A 103 13.68 15.66 3.61
N ARG A 104 13.81 15.04 2.43
CA ARG A 104 14.65 15.55 1.32
C ARG A 104 14.10 15.16 -0.03
N TRP A 105 14.61 15.81 -1.06
CA TRP A 105 14.36 15.43 -2.45
C TRP A 105 15.37 14.40 -2.94
N LEU A 106 14.95 13.58 -3.89
CA LEU A 106 15.88 12.74 -4.66
C LEU A 106 16.81 13.63 -5.48
N SER A 107 18.07 13.23 -5.59
CA SER A 107 18.96 13.84 -6.60
C SER A 107 18.43 13.52 -8.01
N ARG A 108 18.71 14.40 -8.97
CA ARG A 108 18.26 14.22 -10.38
C ARG A 108 18.61 12.85 -10.94
N SER A 109 19.83 12.38 -10.67
CA SER A 109 20.28 11.07 -11.11
C SER A 109 19.44 9.93 -10.49
N LYS A 110 19.23 9.95 -9.18
CA LYS A 110 18.38 8.95 -8.49
C LYS A 110 16.94 8.98 -8.99
N LEU A 111 16.39 10.18 -9.22
CA LEU A 111 15.04 10.35 -9.76
C LEU A 111 14.92 9.72 -11.15
N MET A 112 15.88 9.99 -12.05
CA MET A 112 15.90 9.42 -13.40
C MET A 112 16.01 7.88 -13.36
N VAL A 113 16.90 7.34 -12.52
CA VAL A 113 17.06 5.89 -12.37
C VAL A 113 15.79 5.27 -11.81
N THR A 114 15.19 5.86 -10.76
CA THR A 114 13.94 5.37 -10.18
C THR A 114 12.81 5.39 -11.22
N ALA A 115 12.67 6.46 -11.98
CA ALA A 115 11.67 6.57 -13.04
C ALA A 115 11.89 5.52 -14.15
N ALA A 116 13.11 5.36 -14.63
CA ALA A 116 13.44 4.38 -15.68
C ALA A 116 13.16 2.94 -15.20
N VAL A 117 13.58 2.59 -13.98
CA VAL A 117 13.32 1.28 -13.39
C VAL A 117 11.81 1.06 -13.19
N SER A 118 11.07 2.08 -12.74
CA SER A 118 9.61 1.98 -12.58
C SER A 118 8.92 1.74 -13.93
N VAL A 119 9.28 2.49 -14.98
CA VAL A 119 8.69 2.32 -16.32
C VAL A 119 8.98 0.91 -16.87
N LEU A 120 10.22 0.44 -16.74
CA LEU A 120 10.58 -0.91 -17.16
C LEU A 120 9.82 -1.98 -16.37
N ALA A 121 9.74 -1.82 -15.05
CA ALA A 121 9.01 -2.76 -14.19
C ALA A 121 7.51 -2.77 -14.50
N ILE A 122 6.89 -1.61 -14.76
CA ILE A 122 5.48 -1.51 -15.19
C ILE A 122 5.29 -2.24 -16.52
N ALA A 123 6.14 -1.98 -17.52
CA ALA A 123 6.02 -2.62 -18.83
C ALA A 123 6.15 -4.15 -18.74
N LEU A 124 7.13 -4.64 -17.96
CA LEU A 124 7.32 -6.07 -17.72
C LEU A 124 6.13 -6.68 -16.95
N LEU A 125 5.71 -6.03 -15.87
CA LEU A 125 4.59 -6.53 -15.06
C LEU A 125 3.29 -6.51 -15.86
N THR A 126 2.99 -5.48 -16.63
CA THR A 126 1.83 -5.41 -17.54
C THR A 126 1.81 -6.60 -18.49
N ARG A 127 2.98 -6.98 -19.05
CA ARG A 127 3.08 -8.10 -20.00
C ARG A 127 2.92 -9.47 -19.35
N TYR A 128 3.31 -9.60 -18.08
CA TYR A 128 3.39 -10.86 -17.37
C TYR A 128 2.54 -10.90 -16.09
N ILE A 129 1.56 -9.99 -15.93
CA ILE A 129 0.81 -9.84 -14.68
C ILE A 129 0.10 -11.14 -14.29
N ASP A 130 -0.64 -11.76 -15.21
CA ASP A 130 -1.38 -12.99 -14.94
C ASP A 130 -0.44 -14.17 -14.58
N PRO A 131 0.60 -14.51 -15.37
CA PRO A 131 1.50 -15.60 -14.99
C PRO A 131 2.31 -15.29 -13.71
N VAL A 132 2.65 -14.04 -13.43
CA VAL A 132 3.34 -13.66 -12.19
C VAL A 132 2.42 -13.88 -11.00
N PHE A 133 1.21 -13.30 -10.99
CA PHE A 133 0.28 -13.47 -9.88
C PHE A 133 -0.21 -14.91 -9.73
N ALA A 134 -0.44 -15.65 -10.83
CA ALA A 134 -0.78 -17.07 -10.75
C ALA A 134 0.37 -17.90 -10.13
N THR A 135 1.62 -17.59 -10.48
CA THR A 135 2.79 -18.28 -9.90
C THR A 135 2.94 -17.97 -8.42
N LEU A 136 2.80 -16.68 -8.05
CA LEU A 136 2.86 -16.24 -6.66
C LEU A 136 1.74 -16.86 -5.83
N ALA A 137 0.51 -16.90 -6.35
CA ALA A 137 -0.63 -17.52 -5.68
C ALA A 137 -0.39 -19.03 -5.44
N ARG A 138 0.06 -19.76 -6.47
CA ARG A 138 0.40 -21.20 -6.35
C ARG A 138 1.54 -21.44 -5.36
N ALA A 139 2.61 -20.64 -5.41
CA ALA A 139 3.73 -20.75 -4.48
C ALA A 139 3.28 -20.48 -3.03
N SER A 140 2.41 -19.48 -2.81
CA SER A 140 1.85 -19.17 -1.49
C SER A 140 1.01 -20.33 -0.95
N VAL A 141 0.12 -20.90 -1.78
CA VAL A 141 -0.69 -22.06 -1.39
C VAL A 141 0.17 -23.29 -1.13
N SER A 142 1.19 -23.54 -1.96
CA SER A 142 2.12 -24.65 -1.73
C SER A 142 2.86 -24.50 -0.41
N LEU A 143 3.33 -23.29 -0.09
CA LEU A 143 3.98 -23.00 1.17
C LEU A 143 3.04 -23.21 2.36
N LEU A 144 1.80 -22.70 2.29
CA LEU A 144 0.82 -22.86 3.37
C LEU A 144 0.41 -24.32 3.57
N ASN A 145 0.32 -25.09 2.48
CA ASN A 145 0.03 -26.53 2.55
C ASN A 145 1.16 -27.33 3.19
N LEU A 146 2.42 -26.90 3.10
CA LEU A 146 3.52 -27.49 3.86
C LEU A 146 3.32 -27.34 5.39
N PHE A 147 2.59 -26.31 5.82
CA PHE A 147 2.20 -26.10 7.22
C PHE A 147 0.81 -26.71 7.57
N GLY A 148 0.22 -27.52 6.66
CA GLY A 148 -1.01 -28.24 6.93
C GLY A 148 -2.30 -27.46 6.66
N ALA A 149 -2.27 -26.40 5.86
CA ALA A 149 -3.46 -25.58 5.57
C ALA A 149 -4.50 -26.24 4.67
N ASN A 150 -4.11 -27.26 3.87
CA ASN A 150 -4.99 -28.02 2.96
C ASN A 150 -5.84 -27.14 2.01
N LEU A 151 -5.23 -26.10 1.45
CA LEU A 151 -5.87 -25.16 0.54
C LEU A 151 -5.88 -25.71 -0.90
N ALA A 152 -6.97 -25.44 -1.64
CA ALA A 152 -7.05 -25.74 -3.06
C ALA A 152 -6.11 -24.85 -3.88
N THR A 153 -5.59 -25.37 -4.99
CA THR A 153 -4.76 -24.59 -5.91
C THR A 153 -5.61 -23.49 -6.56
N PRO A 154 -5.24 -22.21 -6.44
CA PRO A 154 -6.02 -21.13 -7.01
C PRO A 154 -5.89 -21.11 -8.55
N GLU A 155 -7.00 -20.80 -9.22
CA GLU A 155 -7.06 -20.49 -10.65
C GLU A 155 -7.47 -19.02 -10.81
N PRO A 156 -6.53 -18.06 -10.77
CA PRO A 156 -6.84 -16.67 -10.91
C PRO A 156 -7.42 -16.37 -12.30
N SER A 157 -8.48 -15.57 -12.35
CA SER A 157 -8.99 -15.02 -13.62
C SER A 157 -8.02 -13.98 -14.18
N PRO A 158 -7.97 -13.81 -15.52
CA PRO A 158 -7.15 -12.78 -16.15
C PRO A 158 -7.49 -11.38 -15.63
N ASP A 159 -6.48 -10.52 -15.51
CA ASP A 159 -6.62 -9.15 -15.06
C ASP A 159 -7.35 -8.31 -16.12
N ALA A 160 -8.38 -7.56 -15.70
CA ALA A 160 -9.18 -6.71 -16.58
C ALA A 160 -8.45 -5.40 -16.97
N PHE A 161 -7.51 -4.94 -16.16
CA PHE A 161 -6.79 -3.67 -16.34
C PHE A 161 -5.28 -3.81 -16.13
N PRO A 162 -4.58 -4.72 -16.84
CA PRO A 162 -3.19 -5.12 -16.55
C PRO A 162 -2.20 -3.97 -16.44
N PHE A 163 -2.34 -2.94 -17.28
CA PHE A 163 -1.46 -1.77 -17.25
C PHE A 163 -1.66 -0.94 -15.99
N TRP A 164 -2.90 -0.72 -15.62
CA TRP A 164 -3.22 0.12 -14.45
C TRP A 164 -2.88 -0.59 -13.15
N ASP A 165 -3.16 -1.90 -13.04
CA ASP A 165 -2.86 -2.70 -11.86
C ASP A 165 -1.35 -2.91 -11.69
N ALA A 166 -0.62 -3.13 -12.79
CA ALA A 166 0.84 -3.12 -12.78
C ALA A 166 1.40 -1.76 -12.35
N SER A 167 0.82 -0.65 -12.85
CA SER A 167 1.24 0.69 -12.48
C SER A 167 1.01 0.97 -10.99
N MET A 168 -0.19 0.68 -10.47
CA MET A 168 -0.50 0.85 -9.06
C MET A 168 0.43 0.01 -8.18
N THR A 169 0.69 -1.25 -8.54
CA THR A 169 1.56 -2.15 -7.79
C THR A 169 3.01 -1.63 -7.74
N VAL A 170 3.61 -1.35 -8.89
CA VAL A 170 5.01 -0.90 -8.96
C VAL A 170 5.19 0.45 -8.28
N LEU A 171 4.31 1.41 -8.57
CA LEU A 171 4.41 2.75 -7.97
C LEU A 171 4.19 2.71 -6.45
N SER A 172 3.33 1.83 -5.93
CA SER A 172 3.12 1.65 -4.48
C SER A 172 4.37 1.11 -3.79
N VAL A 173 5.04 0.12 -4.39
CA VAL A 173 6.31 -0.40 -3.87
C VAL A 173 7.37 0.69 -3.85
N VAL A 174 7.52 1.44 -4.94
CA VAL A 174 8.48 2.54 -5.03
C VAL A 174 8.15 3.65 -4.04
N ALA A 175 6.87 4.07 -3.96
CA ALA A 175 6.44 5.10 -3.03
C ALA A 175 6.72 4.71 -1.57
N GLN A 176 6.44 3.46 -1.20
CA GLN A 176 6.72 2.96 0.14
C GLN A 176 8.22 2.96 0.46
N ILE A 177 9.08 2.53 -0.46
CA ILE A 177 10.54 2.60 -0.29
C ILE A 177 11.00 4.05 -0.12
N LEU A 178 10.52 4.97 -0.93
CA LEU A 178 10.84 6.39 -0.82
C LEU A 178 10.35 6.99 0.50
N MET A 179 9.17 6.59 0.98
CA MET A 179 8.62 7.03 2.27
C MET A 179 9.49 6.59 3.44
N THR A 180 9.95 5.34 3.48
CA THR A 180 10.84 4.87 4.55
C THR A 180 12.16 5.63 4.60
N ARG A 181 12.58 6.22 3.48
CA ARG A 181 13.80 7.04 3.33
C ARG A 181 13.54 8.55 3.42
N LYS A 182 12.31 8.97 3.71
CA LYS A 182 11.85 10.36 3.81
C LYS A 182 12.11 11.19 2.55
N TYR A 183 11.91 10.62 1.36
CA TYR A 183 11.94 11.38 0.11
C TYR A 183 10.57 11.95 -0.22
N VAL A 184 10.51 13.24 -0.57
CA VAL A 184 9.26 13.98 -0.87
C VAL A 184 8.49 13.34 -2.01
N GLU A 185 9.17 12.77 -2.99
CA GLU A 185 8.59 12.15 -4.17
C GLU A 185 7.64 10.98 -3.86
N ASN A 186 7.75 10.37 -2.67
CA ASN A 186 6.78 9.36 -2.25
C ASN A 186 5.34 9.87 -2.31
N TRP A 187 5.11 11.09 -1.82
CA TRP A 187 3.77 11.70 -1.78
C TRP A 187 3.24 12.02 -3.17
N ILE A 188 4.12 12.44 -4.09
CA ILE A 188 3.75 12.65 -5.50
C ILE A 188 3.30 11.35 -6.13
N LEU A 189 4.01 10.24 -5.86
CA LEU A 189 3.60 8.91 -6.33
C LEU A 189 2.26 8.48 -5.73
N TRP A 190 2.03 8.70 -4.43
CA TRP A 190 0.74 8.40 -3.81
C TRP A 190 -0.41 9.22 -4.42
N VAL A 191 -0.19 10.50 -4.77
CA VAL A 191 -1.18 11.30 -5.51
C VAL A 191 -1.50 10.65 -6.86
N VAL A 192 -0.50 10.24 -7.64
CA VAL A 192 -0.69 9.58 -8.94
C VAL A 192 -1.42 8.25 -8.78
N ILE A 193 -1.01 7.42 -7.81
CA ILE A 193 -1.65 6.12 -7.52
C ILE A 193 -3.13 6.33 -7.19
N ASN A 194 -3.46 7.26 -6.31
CA ASN A 194 -4.83 7.51 -5.90
C ASN A 194 -5.70 7.98 -7.07
N ILE A 195 -5.19 8.84 -7.97
CA ILE A 195 -5.91 9.27 -9.17
C ILE A 195 -6.21 8.07 -10.09
N ILE A 196 -5.23 7.21 -10.33
CA ILE A 196 -5.40 5.99 -11.13
C ILE A 196 -6.45 5.09 -10.48
N SER A 197 -6.32 4.83 -9.17
CA SER A 197 -7.23 3.96 -8.42
C SER A 197 -8.68 4.45 -8.45
N ILE A 198 -8.91 5.75 -8.28
CA ILE A 198 -10.26 6.35 -8.40
C ILE A 198 -10.87 5.99 -9.76
N GLY A 199 -10.12 6.16 -10.85
CA GLY A 199 -10.60 5.87 -12.21
C GLY A 199 -10.87 4.39 -12.45
N VAL A 200 -9.93 3.53 -12.03
CA VAL A 200 -10.04 2.08 -12.22
C VAL A 200 -11.21 1.49 -11.44
N TYR A 201 -11.34 1.82 -10.14
CA TYR A 201 -12.44 1.31 -9.32
C TYR A 201 -13.80 1.87 -9.73
N ALA A 202 -13.86 3.14 -10.19
CA ALA A 202 -15.09 3.69 -10.75
C ALA A 202 -15.50 2.97 -12.05
N ALA A 203 -14.55 2.65 -12.92
CA ALA A 203 -14.80 1.90 -14.16
C ALA A 203 -15.25 0.45 -13.89
N GLN A 204 -14.79 -0.13 -12.79
CA GLN A 204 -15.23 -1.46 -12.33
C GLN A 204 -16.58 -1.44 -11.58
N GLY A 205 -17.16 -0.26 -11.33
CA GLY A 205 -18.39 -0.11 -10.55
C GLY A 205 -18.21 -0.24 -9.04
N VAL A 206 -16.96 -0.29 -8.54
CA VAL A 206 -16.62 -0.42 -7.11
C VAL A 206 -16.51 0.98 -6.48
N TYR A 207 -17.61 1.70 -6.43
CA TYR A 207 -17.63 3.11 -6.02
C TYR A 207 -17.20 3.35 -4.57
N ALA A 208 -17.37 2.38 -3.68
CA ALA A 208 -16.90 2.48 -2.28
C ALA A 208 -15.38 2.61 -2.22
N MET A 209 -14.66 1.77 -2.98
CA MET A 209 -13.19 1.86 -3.10
C MET A 209 -12.77 3.17 -3.76
N SER A 210 -13.47 3.59 -4.83
CA SER A 210 -13.18 4.86 -5.49
C SER A 210 -13.31 6.05 -4.51
N LEU A 211 -14.31 6.04 -3.62
CA LEU A 211 -14.48 7.05 -2.57
C LEU A 211 -13.35 7.00 -1.53
N GLU A 212 -12.93 5.82 -1.11
CA GLU A 212 -11.77 5.65 -0.21
C GLU A 212 -10.51 6.27 -0.81
N TYR A 213 -10.20 5.96 -2.07
CA TYR A 213 -9.05 6.54 -2.77
C TYR A 213 -9.16 8.06 -2.96
N LEU A 214 -10.37 8.60 -3.06
CA LEU A 214 -10.59 10.05 -3.06
C LEU A 214 -10.18 10.69 -1.72
N ILE A 215 -10.53 10.06 -0.59
CA ILE A 215 -10.09 10.52 0.73
C ILE A 215 -8.57 10.44 0.85
N LEU A 216 -7.97 9.32 0.41
CA LEU A 216 -6.52 9.13 0.40
C LEU A 216 -5.80 10.15 -0.49
N LEU A 217 -6.40 10.56 -1.61
CA LEU A 217 -5.88 11.61 -2.49
C LEU A 217 -5.74 12.95 -1.75
N PHE A 218 -6.76 13.36 -0.98
CA PHE A 218 -6.69 14.59 -0.19
C PHE A 218 -5.59 14.52 0.88
N ILE A 219 -5.44 13.37 1.55
CA ILE A 219 -4.37 13.18 2.54
C ILE A 219 -2.99 13.21 1.86
N ALA A 220 -2.83 12.56 0.70
CA ALA A 220 -1.59 12.53 -0.06
C ALA A 220 -1.21 13.93 -0.59
N ALA A 221 -2.17 14.69 -1.09
CA ALA A 221 -1.95 16.07 -1.52
C ALA A 221 -1.50 16.97 -0.34
N ASN A 222 -2.14 16.83 0.82
CA ASN A 222 -1.69 17.52 2.04
C ASN A 222 -0.30 17.06 2.49
N GLY A 223 0.00 15.77 2.44
CA GLY A 223 1.32 15.20 2.73
C GLY A 223 2.39 15.77 1.81
N THR A 224 2.11 15.85 0.51
CA THR A 224 2.99 16.51 -0.47
C THR A 224 3.31 17.94 -0.03
N ARG A 225 2.26 18.72 0.29
CA ARG A 225 2.44 20.12 0.73
C ARG A 225 3.31 20.21 1.98
N LEU A 226 3.02 19.42 3.01
CA LEU A 226 3.73 19.47 4.29
C LEU A 226 5.21 19.08 4.12
N TRP A 227 5.49 18.02 3.35
CA TRP A 227 6.85 17.56 3.14
C TRP A 227 7.66 18.47 2.22
N VAL A 228 7.04 19.10 1.23
CA VAL A 228 7.70 20.15 0.42
C VAL A 228 8.10 21.35 1.29
N ILE A 229 7.24 21.78 2.21
CA ILE A 229 7.55 22.87 3.14
C ILE A 229 8.69 22.47 4.08
N ALA A 230 8.65 21.25 4.62
CA ALA A 230 9.68 20.74 5.51
C ALA A 230 11.04 20.64 4.79
N ALA A 231 11.08 20.08 3.58
CA ALA A 231 12.31 19.98 2.78
C ALA A 231 12.93 21.33 2.41
N LYS A 232 12.11 22.40 2.25
CA LYS A 232 12.61 23.76 1.99
C LYS A 232 13.20 24.46 3.22
N ARG A 233 12.78 24.07 4.42
CA ARG A 233 13.26 24.66 5.68
C ARG A 233 14.62 24.12 6.12
N GLN A 234 15.06 23.04 5.54
CA GLN A 234 16.36 22.45 5.86
C GLN A 234 17.45 23.17 5.07
N PRO A 235 18.58 23.54 5.70
CA PRO A 235 19.74 24.03 4.99
C PRO A 235 20.13 22.95 3.98
N GLN A 236 20.18 23.31 2.70
CA GLN A 236 20.79 22.43 1.70
C GLN A 236 22.26 22.32 2.10
N GLY A 237 22.62 21.21 2.77
CA GLY A 237 24.01 20.89 3.02
C GLY A 237 24.75 20.90 1.68
N LEU A 238 25.68 21.82 1.55
CA LEU A 238 26.65 21.97 0.45
C LEU A 238 27.47 20.70 0.28
#